data_a7a7aa121494c98ef4677a0c74292eab
#
_entry.id   a7a7aa121494c98ef4677a0c74292eab
#
_cell.length_a   1.000
_cell.length_b   1.000
_cell.length_c   1.000
_cell.angle_alpha   90.00
_cell.angle_beta   90.00
_cell.angle_gamma   90.00
#
_symmetry.space_group_name_H-M   'P 1'
#
loop_
_entity.id
_entity.type
_entity.pdbx_description
1 polymer ?
#
loop_
_entity_poly.entity_id
_entity_poly.type
_entity_poly.pdbx_seq_one_letter_code
_entity_poly.pdbx_strand_id
1 'polypeptide(L)'
;RGLAVSFALFQSPFPPVADNPPSSGPQRSLRHEDKRGFLQRLAEFIHPGPDSKDELIETLAEAEDNDIINAESRVMLEGVIRIADMTAGDVMVAAPRMDVLDIDAPFDELLHLVIDTAHSRFPVYEGERENIIGILLAKDLLKLQRAPELNIRALLRPATFVPESKGLN
;
A
#
# COMPACT_ATOMS: atom_id res chain seq x y z
N ARG A 1 6.66 2.52 25.05
CA ARG A 1 7.21 1.96 23.80
C ARG A 1 6.01 1.39 23.07
N GLY A 2 5.38 2.22 22.21
CA GLY A 2 4.18 1.89 21.45
C GLY A 2 4.50 0.87 20.35
N LEU A 3 3.83 -0.29 20.40
CA LEU A 3 3.72 -1.21 19.28
C LEU A 3 2.46 -0.79 18.51
N ALA A 4 2.64 -0.28 17.30
CA ALA A 4 1.51 -0.06 16.40
C ALA A 4 1.15 -1.38 15.72
N VAL A 5 -0.13 -1.72 15.73
CA VAL A 5 -0.67 -2.78 14.88
C VAL A 5 -0.90 -2.13 13.51
N SER A 6 0.08 -2.22 12.62
CA SER A 6 -0.09 -1.75 11.24
C SER A 6 -0.76 -2.83 10.42
N PHE A 7 -1.93 -2.51 9.89
CA PHE A 7 -2.62 -3.32 8.90
C PHE A 7 -1.99 -3.13 7.53
N ALA A 8 -0.88 -3.82 7.25
CA ALA A 8 -0.39 -3.95 5.89
C ALA A 8 -1.27 -4.94 5.13
N LEU A 9 -2.37 -4.44 4.56
CA LEU A 9 -3.24 -5.18 3.65
C LEU A 9 -2.93 -4.79 2.22
N PHE A 10 -1.73 -5.12 1.79
CA PHE A 10 -1.41 -5.09 0.37
C PHE A 10 -1.31 -6.53 -0.14
N GLN A 11 -2.44 -7.14 -0.47
CA GLN A 11 -2.46 -8.22 -1.45
C GLN A 11 -2.51 -7.56 -2.82
N SER A 12 -1.37 -7.52 -3.50
CA SER A 12 -1.27 -7.07 -4.88
C SER A 12 -2.22 -7.89 -5.77
N PRO A 13 -3.11 -7.25 -6.55
CA PRO A 13 -3.97 -7.94 -7.50
C PRO A 13 -3.28 -8.27 -8.83
N PHE A 14 -1.98 -8.01 -8.97
CA PHE A 14 -1.27 -8.24 -10.23
C PHE A 14 -0.53 -9.59 -10.23
N PRO A 15 -0.75 -10.43 -11.26
CA PRO A 15 0.04 -11.63 -11.46
C PRO A 15 1.50 -11.26 -11.82
N PRO A 16 2.48 -12.13 -11.53
CA PRO A 16 3.88 -11.86 -11.89
C PRO A 16 4.00 -11.73 -13.41
N VAL A 17 4.69 -10.68 -13.84
CA VAL A 17 5.05 -10.46 -15.24
C VAL A 17 5.99 -11.59 -15.65
N ALA A 18 5.60 -12.33 -16.70
CA ALA A 18 6.42 -13.38 -17.28
C ALA A 18 7.61 -12.74 -18.02
N ASP A 19 8.83 -13.11 -17.62
CA ASP A 19 10.05 -12.79 -18.35
C ASP A 19 10.05 -13.46 -19.71
N ASN A 20 9.94 -12.67 -20.78
CA ASN A 20 10.22 -13.14 -22.13
C ASN A 20 11.70 -12.95 -22.43
N PRO A 21 12.43 -14.00 -22.90
CA PRO A 21 13.82 -13.86 -23.32
C PRO A 21 13.92 -13.08 -24.64
N PRO A 22 14.99 -12.30 -24.83
CA PRO A 22 15.17 -11.52 -26.05
C PRO A 22 15.51 -12.40 -27.24
N SER A 23 14.77 -12.26 -28.34
CA SER A 23 15.06 -12.87 -29.63
C SER A 23 16.26 -12.23 -30.26
N SER A 24 17.35 -13.00 -30.45
CA SER A 24 18.53 -12.62 -31.19
C SER A 24 18.30 -12.67 -32.71
N GLY A 25 18.25 -11.52 -33.36
CA GLY A 25 18.37 -11.38 -34.80
C GLY A 25 19.60 -10.53 -35.16
N PRO A 26 20.38 -10.87 -36.24
CA PRO A 26 21.62 -10.17 -36.57
C PRO A 26 21.31 -8.83 -37.25
N GLN A 27 21.69 -7.74 -36.63
CA GLN A 27 21.64 -6.42 -37.25
C GLN A 27 22.97 -6.11 -37.94
N ARG A 28 22.85 -5.93 -39.25
CA ARG A 28 23.89 -5.44 -40.17
C ARG A 28 24.19 -3.97 -39.82
N SER A 29 25.46 -3.70 -39.53
CA SER A 29 26.01 -2.37 -39.29
C SER A 29 25.91 -1.46 -40.52
N LEU A 30 25.17 -0.37 -40.43
CA LEU A 30 25.38 0.81 -41.25
C LEU A 30 25.86 1.95 -40.34
N ARG A 31 27.12 2.29 -40.54
CA ARG A 31 27.86 3.37 -39.88
C ARG A 31 27.33 4.70 -40.42
N HIS A 32 26.41 5.32 -39.67
CA HIS A 32 26.07 6.72 -39.82
C HIS A 32 26.65 7.47 -38.64
N GLU A 33 27.61 8.36 -38.92
CA GLU A 33 28.32 9.18 -37.95
C GLU A 33 27.33 10.01 -37.07
N ASP A 34 27.48 9.77 -35.82
CA ASP A 34 26.54 10.11 -34.73
C ASP A 34 26.71 11.56 -34.23
N LYS A 35 26.41 12.53 -35.09
CA LYS A 35 26.33 13.93 -34.68
C LYS A 35 25.09 14.20 -33.79
N ARG A 36 24.09 13.31 -33.82
CA ARG A 36 22.90 13.41 -32.95
C ARG A 36 23.23 13.02 -31.50
N GLY A 37 24.12 12.07 -31.25
CA GLY A 37 24.51 11.66 -29.91
C GLY A 37 25.27 12.72 -29.11
N PHE A 38 26.05 13.57 -29.80
CA PHE A 38 26.79 14.65 -29.14
C PHE A 38 25.87 15.81 -28.74
N LEU A 39 24.96 16.22 -29.60
CA LEU A 39 23.98 17.27 -29.30
C LEU A 39 22.97 16.80 -28.23
N GLN A 40 22.60 15.52 -28.22
CA GLN A 40 21.72 14.94 -27.20
C GLN A 40 22.42 14.86 -25.85
N ARG A 41 23.69 14.47 -25.78
CA ARG A 41 24.51 14.52 -24.57
C ARG A 41 24.78 15.94 -24.06
N LEU A 42 24.90 16.90 -24.99
CA LEU A 42 25.04 18.32 -24.64
C LEU A 42 23.71 18.89 -24.08
N ALA A 43 22.57 18.46 -24.62
CA ALA A 43 21.25 18.83 -24.13
C ALA A 43 20.96 18.24 -22.74
N GLU A 44 21.37 16.96 -22.48
CA GLU A 44 21.31 16.34 -21.16
C GLU A 44 22.21 17.05 -20.13
N PHE A 45 23.31 17.66 -20.57
CA PHE A 45 24.21 18.45 -19.70
C PHE A 45 23.66 19.84 -19.36
N ILE A 46 22.74 20.35 -20.20
CA ILE A 46 22.13 21.69 -20.04
C ILE A 46 20.82 21.63 -19.25
N HIS A 47 20.16 20.45 -19.21
CA HIS A 47 18.96 20.21 -18.40
C HIS A 47 19.20 18.94 -17.56
N PRO A 48 19.94 19.05 -16.45
CA PRO A 48 19.97 17.97 -15.50
C PRO A 48 18.52 17.71 -15.04
N GLY A 49 18.10 16.43 -15.04
CA GLY A 49 16.80 16.06 -14.47
C GLY A 49 16.72 16.48 -12.99
N PRO A 50 15.54 16.37 -12.38
CA PRO A 50 15.35 16.80 -11.00
C PRO A 50 16.31 16.05 -10.06
N ASP A 51 17.13 16.81 -9.30
CA ASP A 51 18.11 16.28 -8.35
C ASP A 51 17.50 16.04 -6.96
N SER A 52 16.26 16.51 -6.74
CA SER A 52 15.55 16.39 -5.48
C SER A 52 14.07 16.06 -5.70
N LYS A 53 13.39 15.62 -4.62
CA LYS A 53 11.95 15.37 -4.67
C LYS A 53 11.15 16.65 -4.90
N ASP A 54 11.63 17.77 -4.35
CA ASP A 54 10.97 19.05 -4.51
C ASP A 54 11.04 19.53 -5.96
N GLU A 55 12.19 19.38 -6.62
CA GLU A 55 12.34 19.65 -8.06
C GLU A 55 11.50 18.72 -8.93
N LEU A 56 11.36 17.44 -8.51
CA LEU A 56 10.46 16.52 -9.20
C LEU A 56 8.99 16.96 -9.10
N ILE A 57 8.56 17.44 -7.93
CA ILE A 57 7.21 17.98 -7.73
C ILE A 57 7.00 19.24 -8.59
N GLU A 58 8.00 20.13 -8.66
CA GLU A 58 7.97 21.33 -9.52
C GLU A 58 7.86 20.93 -11.00
N THR A 59 8.63 19.94 -11.45
CA THR A 59 8.53 19.40 -12.81
C THR A 59 7.13 18.86 -13.12
N LEU A 60 6.45 18.23 -12.14
CA LEU A 60 5.07 17.78 -12.31
C LEU A 60 4.08 18.96 -12.44
N ALA A 61 4.32 20.07 -11.71
CA ALA A 61 3.52 21.27 -11.84
C ALA A 61 3.69 21.91 -13.22
N GLU A 62 4.92 21.99 -13.72
CA GLU A 62 5.19 22.46 -15.09
C GLU A 62 4.55 21.57 -16.16
N ALA A 63 4.53 20.25 -15.94
CA ALA A 63 3.87 19.32 -16.86
C ALA A 63 2.33 19.51 -16.90
N GLU A 64 1.72 19.90 -15.76
CA GLU A 64 0.31 20.29 -15.72
C GLU A 64 0.08 21.60 -16.45
N ASP A 65 0.88 22.62 -16.19
CA ASP A 65 0.78 23.95 -16.83
C ASP A 65 0.92 23.87 -18.37
N ASN A 66 1.67 22.89 -18.86
CA ASN A 66 1.86 22.62 -20.28
C ASN A 66 0.85 21.62 -20.87
N ASP A 67 -0.23 21.26 -20.16
CA ASP A 67 -1.26 20.30 -20.58
C ASP A 67 -0.72 18.89 -20.93
N ILE A 68 0.48 18.51 -20.42
CA ILE A 68 1.06 17.16 -20.60
C ILE A 68 0.35 16.17 -19.69
N ILE A 69 0.01 16.59 -18.47
CA ILE A 69 -0.77 15.83 -17.50
C ILE A 69 -1.92 16.70 -16.98
N ASN A 70 -2.99 16.09 -16.51
CA ASN A 70 -4.06 16.83 -15.84
C ASN A 70 -3.80 16.99 -14.34
N ALA A 71 -4.54 17.90 -13.69
CA ALA A 71 -4.40 18.19 -12.25
C ALA A 71 -4.60 16.95 -11.37
N GLU A 72 -5.53 16.05 -11.73
CA GLU A 72 -5.78 14.82 -10.98
C GLU A 72 -4.57 13.86 -11.03
N SER A 73 -3.96 13.72 -12.21
CA SER A 73 -2.75 12.91 -12.39
C SER A 73 -1.57 13.47 -11.59
N ARG A 74 -1.40 14.82 -11.57
CA ARG A 74 -0.37 15.48 -10.77
C ARG A 74 -0.53 15.16 -9.28
N VAL A 75 -1.74 15.34 -8.74
CA VAL A 75 -2.02 15.05 -7.33
C VAL A 75 -1.72 13.59 -6.98
N MET A 76 -2.08 12.64 -7.87
CA MET A 76 -1.77 11.23 -7.67
C MET A 76 -0.26 10.97 -7.64
N LEU A 77 0.50 11.54 -8.58
CA LEU A 77 1.95 11.38 -8.66
C LEU A 77 2.67 11.97 -7.44
N GLU A 78 2.27 13.17 -7.01
CA GLU A 78 2.77 13.77 -5.76
C GLU A 78 2.48 12.87 -4.55
N GLY A 79 1.28 12.28 -4.49
CA GLY A 79 0.92 11.31 -3.45
C GLY A 79 1.87 10.12 -3.40
N VAL A 80 2.23 9.55 -4.55
CA VAL A 80 3.18 8.44 -4.66
C VAL A 80 4.58 8.85 -4.17
N ILE A 81 5.05 10.05 -4.53
CA ILE A 81 6.34 10.57 -4.07
C ILE A 81 6.36 10.71 -2.55
N ARG A 82 5.29 11.22 -1.95
CA ARG A 82 5.16 11.40 -0.49
C ARG A 82 5.15 10.08 0.27
N ILE A 83 4.48 9.05 -0.25
CA ILE A 83 4.40 7.74 0.41
C ILE A 83 5.79 7.14 0.66
N ALA A 84 6.77 7.43 -0.19
CA ALA A 84 8.14 6.92 -0.04
C ALA A 84 8.82 7.33 1.28
N ASP A 85 8.38 8.44 1.89
CA ASP A 85 8.93 8.95 3.16
C ASP A 85 8.02 8.69 4.36
N MET A 86 6.82 8.14 4.12
CA MET A 86 5.85 7.90 5.19
C MET A 86 6.17 6.63 5.97
N THR A 87 5.80 6.66 7.24
CA THR A 87 5.90 5.54 8.17
C THR A 87 4.53 4.95 8.49
N ALA A 88 4.52 3.80 9.13
CA ALA A 88 3.28 3.20 9.64
C ALA A 88 2.54 4.15 10.59
N GLY A 89 3.28 4.92 11.41
CA GLY A 89 2.72 5.91 12.32
C GLY A 89 1.94 7.02 11.63
N ASP A 90 2.36 7.43 10.41
CA ASP A 90 1.72 8.52 9.66
C ASP A 90 0.35 8.13 9.10
N VAL A 91 0.09 6.82 8.90
CA VAL A 91 -1.15 6.32 8.26
C VAL A 91 -1.98 5.41 9.16
N MET A 92 -1.49 5.06 10.35
CA MET A 92 -2.18 4.13 11.26
C MET A 92 -3.43 4.75 11.89
N VAL A 93 -4.35 3.88 12.30
CA VAL A 93 -5.33 4.20 13.33
C VAL A 93 -4.74 3.84 14.68
N ALA A 94 -4.63 4.81 15.60
CA ALA A 94 -4.08 4.56 16.93
C ALA A 94 -4.94 3.56 17.71
N ALA A 95 -4.32 2.66 18.47
CA ALA A 95 -4.98 1.55 19.18
C ALA A 95 -6.24 1.95 19.98
N PRO A 96 -6.30 3.09 20.71
CA PRO A 96 -7.53 3.49 21.42
C PRO A 96 -8.71 3.80 20.51
N ARG A 97 -8.46 4.10 19.23
CA ARG A 97 -9.52 4.45 18.24
C ARG A 97 -9.86 3.30 17.29
N MET A 98 -9.16 2.16 17.42
CA MET A 98 -9.43 1.01 16.57
C MET A 98 -10.70 0.28 17.01
N ASP A 99 -11.52 -0.13 16.05
CA ASP A 99 -12.60 -1.07 16.30
C ASP A 99 -12.03 -2.48 16.36
N VAL A 100 -12.11 -3.09 17.54
CA VAL A 100 -11.57 -4.43 17.82
C VAL A 100 -12.68 -5.32 18.37
N LEU A 101 -12.60 -6.61 18.15
CA LEU A 101 -13.55 -7.61 18.61
C LEU A 101 -12.99 -8.38 19.81
N ASP A 102 -13.81 -8.55 20.82
CA ASP A 102 -13.53 -9.46 21.93
C ASP A 102 -13.84 -10.90 21.48
N ILE A 103 -12.89 -11.80 21.63
CA ILE A 103 -13.08 -13.21 21.24
C ILE A 103 -14.15 -13.91 22.07
N ASP A 104 -14.34 -13.47 23.31
CA ASP A 104 -15.29 -14.05 24.26
C ASP A 104 -16.69 -13.38 24.19
N ALA A 105 -16.87 -12.35 23.35
CA ALA A 105 -18.16 -11.70 23.18
C ALA A 105 -19.17 -12.59 22.45
N PRO A 106 -20.46 -12.47 22.77
CA PRO A 106 -21.54 -13.16 22.06
C PRO A 106 -21.55 -12.81 20.56
N PHE A 107 -21.94 -13.76 19.71
CA PHE A 107 -22.00 -13.57 18.26
C PHE A 107 -22.81 -12.33 17.84
N ASP A 108 -23.94 -12.09 18.49
CA ASP A 108 -24.80 -10.93 18.17
C ASP A 108 -24.11 -9.59 18.43
N GLU A 109 -23.29 -9.49 19.46
CA GLU A 109 -22.51 -8.29 19.77
C GLU A 109 -21.41 -8.07 18.72
N LEU A 110 -20.70 -9.13 18.34
CA LEU A 110 -19.71 -9.07 17.27
C LEU A 110 -20.36 -8.64 15.95
N LEU A 111 -21.53 -9.18 15.65
CA LEU A 111 -22.25 -8.87 14.41
C LEU A 111 -22.71 -7.41 14.39
N HIS A 112 -23.26 -6.90 15.50
CA HIS A 112 -23.67 -5.50 15.61
C HIS A 112 -22.49 -4.56 15.37
N LEU A 113 -21.36 -4.77 16.05
CA LEU A 113 -20.18 -3.92 15.87
C LEU A 113 -19.68 -3.93 14.41
N VAL A 114 -19.66 -5.09 13.77
CA VAL A 114 -19.23 -5.23 12.37
C VAL A 114 -20.17 -4.51 11.40
N ILE A 115 -21.49 -4.57 11.64
CA ILE A 115 -22.49 -3.88 10.81
C ILE A 115 -22.36 -2.37 10.98
N ASP A 116 -22.27 -1.90 12.22
CA ASP A 116 -22.28 -0.47 12.55
C ASP A 116 -21.04 0.26 12.04
N THR A 117 -19.86 -0.41 12.11
CA THR A 117 -18.60 0.19 11.66
C THR A 117 -18.32 -0.04 10.18
N ALA A 118 -18.96 -1.03 9.56
CA ALA A 118 -18.82 -1.40 8.14
C ALA A 118 -17.38 -1.69 7.68
N HIS A 119 -16.48 -2.05 8.59
CA HIS A 119 -15.12 -2.45 8.24
C HIS A 119 -15.09 -3.90 7.71
N SER A 120 -14.12 -4.19 6.85
CA SER A 120 -13.96 -5.53 6.29
C SER A 120 -13.12 -6.46 7.16
N ARG A 121 -12.31 -5.90 8.07
CA ARG A 121 -11.32 -6.63 8.87
C ARG A 121 -11.22 -6.05 10.26
N PHE A 122 -11.21 -6.93 11.23
CA PHE A 122 -11.20 -6.54 12.64
C PHE A 122 -10.07 -7.26 13.37
N PRO A 123 -9.24 -6.53 14.12
CA PRO A 123 -8.38 -7.17 15.12
C PRO A 123 -9.24 -7.83 16.18
N VAL A 124 -8.84 -9.02 16.61
CA VAL A 124 -9.50 -9.77 17.69
C VAL A 124 -8.55 -9.83 18.86
N TYR A 125 -9.03 -9.45 20.04
CA TYR A 125 -8.26 -9.53 21.28
C TYR A 125 -8.83 -10.58 22.24
N GLU A 126 -8.00 -10.98 23.19
CA GLU A 126 -8.35 -11.91 24.26
C GLU A 126 -7.92 -11.35 25.61
N GLY A 127 -8.86 -11.19 26.52
CA GLY A 127 -8.62 -10.59 27.83
C GLY A 127 -8.35 -9.09 27.72
N GLU A 128 -7.09 -8.69 27.70
CA GLU A 128 -6.71 -7.28 27.55
C GLU A 128 -6.80 -6.82 26.09
N ARG A 129 -7.32 -5.60 25.87
CA ARG A 129 -7.56 -5.03 24.52
C ARG A 129 -6.29 -4.96 23.67
N GLU A 130 -5.13 -4.87 24.29
CA GLU A 130 -3.82 -4.84 23.66
C GLU A 130 -3.33 -6.23 23.22
N ASN A 131 -3.93 -7.28 23.74
CA ASN A 131 -3.57 -8.66 23.41
C ASN A 131 -4.27 -9.13 22.14
N ILE A 132 -3.82 -8.62 20.99
CA ILE A 132 -4.38 -9.00 19.69
C ILE A 132 -3.90 -10.39 19.29
N ILE A 133 -4.82 -11.33 19.17
CA ILE A 133 -4.56 -12.74 18.83
C ILE A 133 -4.71 -13.06 17.34
N GLY A 134 -5.28 -12.15 16.55
CA GLY A 134 -5.46 -12.34 15.12
C GLY A 134 -6.42 -11.34 14.49
N ILE A 135 -6.73 -11.59 13.23
CA ILE A 135 -7.60 -10.75 12.39
C ILE A 135 -8.80 -11.58 11.93
N LEU A 136 -9.99 -11.11 12.21
CA LEU A 136 -11.23 -11.67 11.66
C LEU A 136 -11.67 -10.88 10.43
N LEU A 137 -12.07 -11.56 9.38
CA LEU A 137 -12.75 -10.93 8.26
C LEU A 137 -14.25 -10.85 8.54
N ALA A 138 -14.86 -9.68 8.31
CA ALA A 138 -16.31 -9.49 8.49
C ALA A 138 -17.14 -10.59 7.79
N LYS A 139 -16.77 -10.98 6.57
CA LYS A 139 -17.45 -12.04 5.83
C LYS A 139 -17.38 -13.43 6.49
N ASP A 140 -16.38 -13.66 7.35
CA ASP A 140 -16.25 -14.96 8.03
C ASP A 140 -17.28 -15.13 9.16
N LEU A 141 -17.89 -14.02 9.66
CA LEU A 141 -19.05 -14.07 10.56
C LEU A 141 -20.25 -14.79 9.92
N LEU A 142 -20.40 -14.71 8.59
CA LEU A 142 -21.46 -15.46 7.89
C LEU A 142 -21.30 -16.98 8.02
N LYS A 143 -20.05 -17.45 8.19
CA LYS A 143 -19.79 -18.88 8.46
C LYS A 143 -20.28 -19.28 9.84
N LEU A 144 -20.02 -18.43 10.85
CA LEU A 144 -20.50 -18.65 12.22
C LEU A 144 -22.03 -18.60 12.31
N GLN A 145 -22.68 -17.73 11.54
CA GLN A 145 -24.15 -17.71 11.46
C GLN A 145 -24.73 -19.02 10.94
N ARG A 146 -24.05 -19.67 9.96
CA ARG A 146 -24.50 -20.94 9.38
C ARG A 146 -24.11 -22.18 10.20
N ALA A 147 -23.03 -22.10 10.95
CA ALA A 147 -22.46 -23.15 11.76
C ALA A 147 -21.99 -22.55 13.11
N PRO A 148 -22.92 -22.36 14.06
CA PRO A 148 -22.62 -21.72 15.35
C PRO A 148 -21.62 -22.50 16.22
N GLU A 149 -21.44 -23.77 15.91
CA GLU A 149 -20.46 -24.65 16.55
C GLU A 149 -19.01 -24.38 16.14
N LEU A 150 -18.78 -23.61 15.08
CA LEU A 150 -17.43 -23.27 14.65
C LEU A 150 -16.74 -22.38 15.69
N ASN A 151 -15.50 -22.75 16.01
CA ASN A 151 -14.68 -21.93 16.85
C ASN A 151 -14.16 -20.71 16.07
N ILE A 152 -14.48 -19.50 16.54
CA ILE A 152 -14.02 -18.24 15.93
C ILE A 152 -12.49 -18.19 15.79
N ARG A 153 -11.73 -18.79 16.72
CA ARG A 153 -10.26 -18.87 16.66
C ARG A 153 -9.75 -19.55 15.38
N ALA A 154 -10.49 -20.54 14.88
CA ALA A 154 -10.13 -21.24 13.64
C ALA A 154 -10.29 -20.37 12.39
N LEU A 155 -11.02 -19.26 12.50
CA LEU A 155 -11.24 -18.30 11.41
C LEU A 155 -10.26 -17.13 11.44
N LEU A 156 -9.51 -16.99 12.54
CA LEU A 156 -8.54 -15.90 12.69
C LEU A 156 -7.35 -16.09 11.73
N ARG A 157 -6.94 -14.98 11.16
CA ARG A 157 -5.70 -14.88 10.40
C ARG A 157 -4.61 -14.28 11.26
N PRO A 158 -3.34 -14.66 11.06
CA PRO A 158 -2.25 -14.08 11.84
C PRO A 158 -2.18 -12.56 11.66
N ALA A 159 -2.01 -11.84 12.77
CA ALA A 159 -1.71 -10.41 12.76
C ALA A 159 -0.21 -10.20 12.55
N THR A 160 0.15 -9.21 11.72
CA THR A 160 1.53 -8.76 11.57
C THR A 160 1.72 -7.50 12.40
N PHE A 161 2.72 -7.52 13.28
CA PHE A 161 3.07 -6.39 14.13
C PHE A 161 4.29 -5.68 13.54
N VAL A 162 4.21 -4.38 13.40
CA VAL A 162 5.31 -3.53 12.93
C VAL A 162 5.48 -2.33 13.86
N PRO A 163 6.69 -1.78 14.02
CA PRO A 163 6.88 -0.55 14.77
C PRO A 163 6.28 0.64 14.01
N GLU A 164 5.85 1.69 14.72
CA GLU A 164 5.34 2.93 14.14
C GLU A 164 6.31 3.57 13.14
N SER A 165 7.61 3.44 13.40
CA SER A 165 8.69 3.95 12.55
C SER A 165 8.96 3.11 11.29
N LYS A 166 8.22 2.02 11.04
CA LYS A 166 8.40 1.22 9.83
C LYS A 166 7.98 2.02 8.60
N GLY A 167 8.90 2.20 7.63
CA GLY A 167 8.59 2.79 6.33
C GLY A 167 7.52 1.99 5.58
N LEU A 168 6.74 2.68 4.75
CA LEU A 168 5.67 2.07 3.94
C LEU A 168 6.18 1.43 2.65
N ASN A 169 7.44 1.64 2.30
CA ASN A 169 8.14 1.05 1.15
C ASN A 169 8.80 -0.29 1.47
#